data_b852622f02e123350a84c1308b0935df
#
_entry.id   b852622f02e123350a84c1308b0935df
#
_cell.length_a   1.000
_cell.length_b   1.000
_cell.length_c   1.000
_cell.angle_alpha   90.00
_cell.angle_beta   90.00
_cell.angle_gamma   90.00
#
_symmetry.space_group_name_H-M   'P 1'
#
loop_
_entity.id
_entity.type
_entity.pdbx_description
1 polymer ?
#
loop_
_entity_poly.entity_id
_entity_poly.type
_entity_poly.pdbx_seq_one_letter_code
_entity_poly.pdbx_strand_id
1 'polypeptide(L)'
;MSNKNNMIILILILMATLAFCVTGCAKETDNKNGFNEDINGSQDKDEDESATSLKSPENENQEASDNGALSDIDLTAGDSDMDDESELTENDVPEYADVEYTRVSVHDPSIVKANGKYYIFGSHMAYAKSDDLMNWTTFRMNINSDFEELLGELWEDYMKTPTNPNLRGNLWAPDVIYNKAMGKYCMYLSVNGDDWNSAIVLLTADDIEGPYEYVGPVVYSGFNTDTHPAEKTDLYKVLGEGADLSRYQSTKNTKLNAIDPCVRYDDEGNLWMSFGSWFGGIYLLKLDEKTGLRDYSCTYDTEPNVSDQYYGYKIAGGCAVSGEGSYIRKIGDYYYLFLSYGGLTQEGGYQMRVFRSKDIRGPYVDELGQSAIYTSSENNLFSNKGIRLTGTYKFSGSAYALAAQGHNSVLVDDDGRIFNVFHTRFAGGRNGNAEYHEVHVHQMFLNENGWPVMTPYEYSGETLSENGYSMREMQGEYEFVTITPTVYYQTLSGKIIGIEKTLNIRLNRDGSVTGDATGTWSYREGTPYMSITIDGVKYDGVFIKQANETEHKLVMTFTAVGNNVTVMGSKK
;
A
#
# COMPACT_ATOMS: atom_id res chain seq x y z
N MET A 1 -26.74 20.10 -14.63
CA MET A 1 -26.88 20.60 -13.25
C MET A 1 -27.23 19.48 -12.25
N SER A 2 -27.56 18.26 -12.69
CA SER A 2 -27.94 17.12 -11.82
C SER A 2 -26.75 16.36 -11.22
N ASN A 3 -25.60 16.29 -11.91
CA ASN A 3 -24.46 15.47 -11.46
C ASN A 3 -23.61 16.05 -10.31
N LYS A 4 -23.66 17.37 -10.09
CA LYS A 4 -22.89 17.98 -8.99
C LYS A 4 -23.50 17.73 -7.61
N ASN A 5 -24.82 17.58 -7.54
CA ASN A 5 -25.49 17.36 -6.26
C ASN A 5 -25.32 15.92 -5.74
N ASN A 6 -25.25 14.93 -6.63
CA ASN A 6 -25.05 13.53 -6.23
C ASN A 6 -23.60 13.27 -5.75
N MET A 7 -22.62 13.97 -6.34
CA MET A 7 -21.22 13.85 -5.91
C MET A 7 -21.00 14.52 -4.54
N ILE A 8 -21.69 15.64 -4.25
CA ILE A 8 -21.61 16.31 -2.95
C ILE A 8 -22.30 15.47 -1.86
N ILE A 9 -23.36 14.75 -2.19
CA ILE A 9 -24.05 13.84 -1.24
C ILE A 9 -23.18 12.63 -0.93
N LEU A 10 -22.49 12.05 -1.92
CA LEU A 10 -21.56 10.92 -1.69
C LEU A 10 -20.35 11.33 -0.83
N ILE A 11 -19.80 12.52 -1.05
CA ILE A 11 -18.71 13.08 -0.25
C ILE A 11 -19.17 13.39 1.19
N LEU A 12 -20.40 13.88 1.36
CA LEU A 12 -20.98 14.15 2.68
C LEU A 12 -21.33 12.88 3.45
N ILE A 13 -21.69 11.79 2.77
CA ILE A 13 -21.94 10.49 3.40
C ILE A 13 -20.60 9.86 3.83
N LEU A 14 -19.55 9.92 3.00
CA LEU A 14 -18.21 9.46 3.38
C LEU A 14 -17.63 10.27 4.55
N MET A 15 -17.88 11.59 4.60
CA MET A 15 -17.45 12.45 5.70
C MET A 15 -18.26 12.25 6.98
N ALA A 16 -19.56 11.93 6.88
CA ALA A 16 -20.40 11.65 8.05
C ALA A 16 -20.02 10.30 8.70
N THR A 17 -19.66 9.30 7.92
CA THR A 17 -19.16 8.02 8.44
C THR A 17 -17.80 8.14 9.13
N LEU A 18 -16.90 8.99 8.64
CA LEU A 18 -15.63 9.26 9.32
C LEU A 18 -15.81 9.98 10.67
N ALA A 19 -16.77 10.92 10.77
CA ALA A 19 -17.01 11.65 12.02
C ALA A 19 -17.60 10.75 13.14
N PHE A 20 -18.36 9.71 12.80
CA PHE A 20 -18.91 8.75 13.76
C PHE A 20 -17.93 7.67 14.22
N CYS A 21 -16.85 7.41 13.49
CA CYS A 21 -15.89 6.35 13.79
C CYS A 21 -14.87 6.72 14.90
N VAL A 22 -14.70 7.99 15.24
CA VAL A 22 -13.70 8.43 16.24
C VAL A 22 -14.09 8.11 17.68
N THR A 23 -15.35 7.72 17.96
CA THR A 23 -15.85 7.50 19.33
C THR A 23 -15.98 6.03 19.75
N GLY A 24 -15.50 5.07 18.98
CA GLY A 24 -15.86 3.64 19.10
C GLY A 24 -15.01 2.72 19.98
N CYS A 25 -13.85 3.12 20.45
CA CYS A 25 -12.97 2.25 21.28
C CYS A 25 -12.65 2.85 22.66
N ALA A 26 -13.66 3.17 23.46
CA ALA A 26 -13.45 3.53 24.87
C ALA A 26 -13.71 2.32 25.77
N LYS A 27 -12.79 2.02 26.67
CA LYS A 27 -12.90 0.98 27.70
C LYS A 27 -14.16 1.20 28.54
N GLU A 28 -14.98 0.18 28.69
CA GLU A 28 -15.99 0.12 29.72
C GLU A 28 -15.32 0.06 31.12
N THR A 29 -15.46 1.13 31.88
CA THR A 29 -15.46 1.05 33.34
C THR A 29 -16.85 1.41 33.79
N ASP A 30 -17.52 0.44 34.42
CA ASP A 30 -18.78 0.65 35.15
C ASP A 30 -18.66 1.81 36.12
N ASN A 31 -19.49 2.84 35.95
CA ASN A 31 -20.04 3.56 37.10
C ASN A 31 -21.37 4.23 36.76
N LYS A 32 -22.39 3.82 37.50
CA LYS A 32 -23.72 4.44 37.54
C LYS A 32 -23.64 5.74 38.32
N ASN A 33 -24.20 6.80 37.78
CA ASN A 33 -25.08 7.82 38.32
C ASN A 33 -24.91 9.16 37.60
N GLY A 34 -25.80 9.63 36.97
CA GLY A 34 -26.97 10.52 37.11
C GLY A 34 -26.63 12.00 37.11
N PHE A 35 -27.28 12.70 36.16
CA PHE A 35 -27.77 14.09 36.16
C PHE A 35 -26.87 15.28 35.80
N ASN A 36 -27.29 15.86 34.72
CA ASN A 36 -27.58 17.29 34.39
C ASN A 36 -26.47 18.36 34.34
N GLU A 37 -26.45 18.94 33.14
CA GLU A 37 -26.59 20.38 32.78
C GLU A 37 -25.57 21.43 33.29
N ASP A 38 -25.14 22.14 32.28
CA ASP A 38 -25.02 23.60 32.12
C ASP A 38 -23.64 24.28 32.16
N ILE A 39 -23.26 24.74 30.98
CA ILE A 39 -22.93 26.14 30.57
C ILE A 39 -21.76 26.88 31.27
N ASN A 40 -20.86 27.36 30.38
CA ASN A 40 -20.08 28.60 30.41
C ASN A 40 -18.83 28.77 31.28
N GLY A 41 -17.80 29.17 30.57
CA GLY A 41 -17.15 30.45 30.90
C GLY A 41 -15.69 30.40 31.37
N SER A 42 -14.82 30.75 30.45
CA SER A 42 -13.71 31.70 30.65
C SER A 42 -12.54 31.45 31.61
N GLN A 43 -11.40 31.50 30.96
CA GLN A 43 -10.22 32.32 31.31
C GLN A 43 -9.30 31.95 32.48
N ASP A 44 -8.05 31.76 32.05
CA ASP A 44 -6.79 32.35 32.53
C ASP A 44 -6.13 31.86 33.83
N LYS A 45 -4.88 31.57 33.59
CA LYS A 45 -3.63 31.92 34.31
C LYS A 45 -2.87 30.86 35.13
N ASP A 46 -1.71 30.59 34.58
CA ASP A 46 -0.34 30.71 35.09
C ASP A 46 0.15 29.95 36.37
N GLU A 47 1.40 29.53 36.19
CA GLU A 47 2.47 29.29 37.14
C GLU A 47 2.49 27.90 37.83
N ASP A 48 3.52 27.16 37.84
CA ASP A 48 4.96 27.19 37.85
C ASP A 48 5.49 25.99 38.69
N GLU A 49 6.62 25.45 38.28
CA GLU A 49 7.61 24.69 39.07
C GLU A 49 7.23 23.40 39.85
N SER A 50 7.81 22.27 39.48
CA SER A 50 9.06 21.81 40.12
C SER A 50 9.53 20.44 39.66
N ALA A 51 10.80 20.40 39.36
CA ALA A 51 11.58 19.21 39.03
C ALA A 51 11.74 18.29 40.28
N THR A 52 11.62 16.99 40.07
CA THR A 52 12.32 16.03 40.92
C THR A 52 12.80 14.82 40.11
N SER A 53 14.12 14.73 40.06
CA SER A 53 14.95 13.63 39.63
C SER A 53 14.68 12.35 40.44
N LEU A 54 14.56 11.20 39.79
CA LEU A 54 14.89 9.93 40.41
C LEU A 54 15.66 9.02 39.47
N LYS A 55 16.74 8.53 40.00
CA LYS A 55 17.84 7.75 39.47
C LYS A 55 17.41 6.35 39.01
N SER A 56 18.14 5.87 38.00
CA SER A 56 18.28 4.47 37.62
C SER A 56 18.86 3.60 38.76
N PRO A 57 18.64 2.30 38.71
CA PRO A 57 19.61 1.35 39.22
C PRO A 57 20.26 0.55 38.09
N GLU A 58 21.57 0.49 38.17
CA GLU A 58 22.46 -0.44 37.50
C GLU A 58 22.21 -1.87 37.95
N ASN A 59 22.35 -2.84 37.04
CA ASN A 59 22.97 -4.12 37.39
C ASN A 59 23.41 -4.88 36.12
N GLU A 60 24.66 -5.03 36.03
CA GLU A 60 25.65 -6.07 35.80
C GLU A 60 25.27 -7.32 34.96
N ASN A 61 26.06 -7.40 33.88
CA ASN A 61 26.82 -8.52 33.29
C ASN A 61 26.29 -9.96 33.32
N GLN A 62 26.21 -10.54 32.12
CA GLN A 62 27.07 -11.67 31.79
C GLN A 62 27.21 -11.88 30.28
N GLU A 63 28.46 -12.05 29.87
CA GLU A 63 28.99 -12.24 28.54
C GLU A 63 28.59 -13.61 27.93
N ALA A 64 28.35 -13.63 26.65
CA ALA A 64 28.81 -14.73 25.79
C ALA A 64 29.07 -14.18 24.39
N SER A 65 30.32 -14.18 24.07
CA SER A 65 30.97 -13.80 22.81
C SER A 65 30.59 -14.73 21.68
N ASP A 66 30.30 -14.19 20.50
CA ASP A 66 31.05 -14.57 19.32
C ASP A 66 31.02 -13.43 18.29
N ASN A 67 32.20 -12.87 18.09
CA ASN A 67 32.47 -11.74 17.21
C ASN A 67 32.94 -12.24 15.86
N GLY A 68 32.14 -12.05 14.86
CA GLY A 68 32.61 -11.90 13.49
C GLY A 68 32.69 -10.42 13.15
N ALA A 69 33.78 -9.77 13.53
CA ALA A 69 34.03 -8.39 13.18
C ALA A 69 34.28 -8.25 11.68
N LEU A 70 33.39 -7.55 10.99
CA LEU A 70 33.69 -6.92 9.72
C LEU A 70 34.41 -5.63 10.02
N SER A 71 35.67 -5.59 9.63
CA SER A 71 36.58 -4.46 9.79
C SER A 71 36.07 -3.24 9.02
N ASP A 72 35.90 -2.14 9.75
CA ASP A 72 35.88 -0.78 9.21
C ASP A 72 37.17 -0.54 8.40
N ILE A 73 37.00 -0.29 7.11
CA ILE A 73 38.12 0.15 6.28
C ILE A 73 38.33 1.64 6.58
N ASP A 74 39.42 1.90 7.27
CA ASP A 74 39.95 3.22 7.55
C ASP A 74 40.34 3.92 6.23
N LEU A 75 39.62 5.02 5.89
CA LEU A 75 39.82 5.83 4.70
C LEU A 75 41.01 6.83 4.86
N THR A 76 42.05 6.46 5.64
CA THR A 76 43.26 7.23 5.77
C THR A 76 44.49 6.52 5.18
N ALA A 77 44.41 6.13 3.93
CA ALA A 77 45.61 5.87 3.16
C ALA A 77 45.70 6.92 2.05
N GLY A 78 46.55 7.88 2.27
CA GLY A 78 46.81 8.91 1.29
C GLY A 78 47.39 8.32 0.01
N ASP A 79 46.76 8.66 -1.09
CA ASP A 79 47.44 8.73 -2.36
C ASP A 79 47.31 10.15 -2.92
N SER A 80 48.49 10.80 -3.00
CA SER A 80 48.65 12.11 -3.59
C SER A 80 48.63 11.94 -5.08
N ASP A 81 47.51 12.22 -5.71
CA ASP A 81 47.51 12.65 -7.08
C ASP A 81 46.62 13.88 -7.24
N MET A 82 47.33 14.91 -7.64
CA MET A 82 46.89 16.28 -7.82
C MET A 82 45.81 16.43 -8.87
N ASP A 83 44.97 17.41 -8.62
CA ASP A 83 44.28 18.29 -9.56
C ASP A 83 44.26 17.81 -11.02
N ASP A 84 43.17 17.16 -11.40
CA ASP A 84 42.76 17.17 -12.79
C ASP A 84 41.36 17.84 -12.89
N GLU A 85 41.35 19.17 -12.81
CA GLU A 85 40.34 20.02 -13.40
C GLU A 85 40.54 20.03 -14.92
N SER A 86 40.62 18.91 -15.58
CA SER A 86 40.78 18.88 -17.02
C SER A 86 39.53 18.35 -17.71
N GLU A 87 38.96 19.26 -18.48
CA GLU A 87 38.25 19.06 -19.73
C GLU A 87 37.09 18.04 -19.70
N LEU A 88 35.90 18.53 -20.00
CA LEU A 88 34.77 17.76 -20.52
C LEU A 88 35.33 16.84 -21.62
N THR A 89 35.55 15.59 -21.30
CA THR A 89 35.95 14.60 -22.29
C THR A 89 34.73 14.18 -23.09
N GLU A 90 34.92 13.70 -24.29
CA GLU A 90 33.89 13.21 -25.26
C GLU A 90 32.87 12.19 -24.67
N ASN A 91 33.03 11.80 -23.38
CA ASN A 91 32.17 10.86 -22.66
C ASN A 91 31.06 11.52 -21.82
N ASP A 92 30.89 12.85 -21.89
CA ASP A 92 29.84 13.58 -21.15
C ASP A 92 28.62 13.92 -22.03
N VAL A 93 28.44 13.20 -23.14
CA VAL A 93 27.22 13.34 -23.93
C VAL A 93 26.05 12.78 -23.13
N PRO A 94 25.01 13.59 -22.89
CA PRO A 94 23.80 13.08 -22.21
C PRO A 94 23.22 11.89 -22.95
N GLU A 95 22.95 10.82 -22.21
CA GLU A 95 22.24 9.66 -22.73
C GLU A 95 20.73 9.88 -22.57
N TYR A 96 19.96 9.49 -23.57
CA TYR A 96 18.51 9.58 -23.58
C TYR A 96 17.90 8.19 -23.81
N ALA A 97 16.81 7.91 -23.13
CA ALA A 97 16.02 6.72 -23.41
C ALA A 97 15.00 7.02 -24.51
N ASP A 98 14.80 6.04 -25.39
CA ASP A 98 13.72 6.07 -26.37
C ASP A 98 12.48 5.44 -25.73
N VAL A 99 11.68 6.26 -25.06
CA VAL A 99 10.55 5.80 -24.25
C VAL A 99 9.27 6.51 -24.69
N GLU A 100 8.27 5.72 -25.00
CA GLU A 100 6.90 6.17 -25.20
C GLU A 100 5.97 5.47 -24.22
N TYR A 101 4.99 6.20 -23.70
CA TYR A 101 3.98 5.66 -22.80
C TYR A 101 2.59 5.76 -23.38
N THR A 102 1.87 4.64 -23.37
CA THR A 102 0.42 4.63 -23.57
C THR A 102 -0.24 4.25 -22.25
N ARG A 103 -0.75 5.26 -21.52
CA ARG A 103 -1.35 5.09 -20.20
C ARG A 103 -2.83 4.81 -20.28
N VAL A 104 -3.34 4.10 -19.28
CA VAL A 104 -4.75 3.76 -19.14
C VAL A 104 -5.27 4.17 -17.76
N SER A 105 -6.57 4.43 -17.70
CA SER A 105 -7.27 4.72 -16.45
C SER A 105 -7.91 3.42 -15.95
N VAL A 106 -7.23 2.74 -15.03
CA VAL A 106 -7.73 1.57 -14.32
C VAL A 106 -7.57 1.84 -12.83
N HIS A 107 -8.66 1.83 -12.08
CA HIS A 107 -8.65 2.01 -10.63
C HIS A 107 -8.41 0.64 -9.96
N ASP A 108 -7.67 0.60 -8.85
CA ASP A 108 -7.38 -0.61 -8.08
C ASP A 108 -6.73 -1.73 -8.93
N PRO A 109 -5.61 -1.47 -9.62
CA PRO A 109 -5.08 -2.42 -10.59
C PRO A 109 -4.46 -3.64 -9.91
N SER A 110 -4.96 -4.85 -10.20
CA SER A 110 -4.30 -6.11 -9.89
C SER A 110 -3.57 -6.64 -11.12
N ILE A 111 -2.25 -6.87 -10.99
CA ILE A 111 -1.40 -7.30 -12.10
C ILE A 111 -1.16 -8.80 -12.09
N VAL A 112 -1.23 -9.41 -13.28
CA VAL A 112 -0.83 -10.78 -13.53
C VAL A 112 -0.12 -10.91 -14.87
N LYS A 113 0.91 -11.77 -14.94
CA LYS A 113 1.58 -12.13 -16.20
C LYS A 113 1.03 -13.45 -16.71
N ALA A 114 0.60 -13.48 -17.94
CA ALA A 114 0.11 -14.66 -18.62
C ALA A 114 0.40 -14.59 -20.12
N ASN A 115 0.67 -15.72 -20.75
CA ASN A 115 0.88 -15.82 -22.19
C ASN A 115 1.93 -14.83 -22.75
N GLY A 116 2.96 -14.49 -21.95
CA GLY A 116 4.02 -13.56 -22.30
C GLY A 116 3.60 -12.09 -22.26
N LYS A 117 2.42 -11.76 -21.73
CA LYS A 117 1.90 -10.39 -21.57
C LYS A 117 1.58 -10.09 -20.12
N TYR A 118 1.52 -8.82 -19.80
CA TYR A 118 1.07 -8.28 -18.52
C TYR A 118 -0.39 -7.85 -18.64
N TYR A 119 -1.20 -8.23 -17.67
CA TYR A 119 -2.62 -7.90 -17.59
C TYR A 119 -2.90 -7.18 -16.28
N ILE A 120 -3.71 -6.13 -16.34
CA ILE A 120 -4.26 -5.46 -15.16
C ILE A 120 -5.77 -5.53 -15.18
N PHE A 121 -6.31 -5.85 -14.01
CA PHE A 121 -7.75 -5.94 -13.75
C PHE A 121 -8.09 -4.95 -12.65
N GLY A 122 -9.10 -4.12 -12.85
CA GLY A 122 -9.48 -3.10 -11.89
C GLY A 122 -10.98 -2.92 -11.69
N SER A 123 -11.30 -2.03 -10.80
CA SER A 123 -12.68 -1.67 -10.45
C SER A 123 -13.49 -1.23 -11.66
N HIS A 124 -14.80 -1.43 -11.56
CA HIS A 124 -15.78 -1.09 -12.59
C HIS A 124 -15.57 -1.82 -13.93
N MET A 125 -14.94 -2.99 -13.87
CA MET A 125 -14.64 -3.83 -15.03
C MET A 125 -13.73 -3.11 -16.05
N ALA A 126 -12.74 -2.38 -15.56
CA ALA A 126 -11.70 -1.77 -16.36
C ALA A 126 -10.50 -2.73 -16.44
N TYR A 127 -10.09 -3.07 -17.67
CA TYR A 127 -9.02 -4.05 -17.93
C TYR A 127 -8.07 -3.52 -18.99
N ALA A 128 -6.78 -3.80 -18.82
CA ALA A 128 -5.78 -3.49 -19.83
C ALA A 128 -4.67 -4.54 -19.87
N LYS A 129 -3.93 -4.57 -20.99
CA LYS A 129 -2.79 -5.46 -21.19
C LYS A 129 -1.63 -4.71 -21.84
N SER A 130 -0.42 -5.19 -21.61
CA SER A 130 0.83 -4.63 -22.11
C SER A 130 1.83 -5.73 -22.44
N ASP A 131 2.74 -5.45 -23.37
CA ASP A 131 3.89 -6.30 -23.65
C ASP A 131 5.15 -5.86 -22.87
N ASP A 132 5.16 -4.62 -22.32
CA ASP A 132 6.37 -3.97 -21.81
C ASP A 132 6.19 -3.21 -20.49
N LEU A 133 4.99 -3.21 -19.88
CA LEU A 133 4.62 -2.44 -18.68
C LEU A 133 4.54 -0.91 -18.89
N MET A 134 4.83 -0.40 -20.06
CA MET A 134 4.81 1.03 -20.42
C MET A 134 3.65 1.37 -21.35
N ASN A 135 3.36 0.46 -22.28
CA ASN A 135 2.34 0.65 -23.31
C ASN A 135 1.14 -0.26 -23.08
N TRP A 136 0.06 0.34 -22.62
CA TRP A 136 -1.16 -0.37 -22.22
C TRP A 136 -2.27 -0.25 -23.26
N THR A 137 -2.99 -1.33 -23.49
CA THR A 137 -4.16 -1.38 -24.36
C THR A 137 -5.34 -1.94 -23.58
N THR A 138 -6.45 -1.22 -23.54
CA THR A 138 -7.68 -1.68 -22.89
C THR A 138 -8.31 -2.84 -23.67
N PHE A 139 -8.92 -3.77 -22.96
CA PHE A 139 -9.71 -4.85 -23.55
C PHE A 139 -11.02 -5.05 -22.79
N ARG A 140 -11.90 -5.88 -23.31
CA ARG A 140 -13.20 -6.20 -22.69
C ARG A 140 -13.38 -7.71 -22.65
N MET A 141 -14.07 -8.15 -21.60
CA MET A 141 -14.46 -9.56 -21.41
C MET A 141 -15.99 -9.68 -21.33
N ASN A 142 -16.49 -10.91 -21.30
CA ASN A 142 -17.92 -11.16 -21.14
C ASN A 142 -18.50 -10.50 -19.88
N ILE A 143 -17.76 -10.39 -18.79
CA ILE A 143 -18.20 -9.70 -17.55
C ILE A 143 -18.69 -8.28 -17.84
N ASN A 144 -18.10 -7.58 -18.82
CA ASN A 144 -18.53 -6.23 -19.18
C ASN A 144 -19.96 -6.14 -19.75
N SER A 145 -20.46 -7.21 -20.35
CA SER A 145 -21.83 -7.31 -20.90
C SER A 145 -22.77 -8.16 -20.05
N ASP A 146 -22.23 -9.23 -19.45
CA ASP A 146 -23.03 -10.31 -18.84
C ASP A 146 -23.07 -10.24 -17.31
N PHE A 147 -22.57 -9.14 -16.71
CA PHE A 147 -22.48 -9.00 -15.24
C PHE A 147 -23.82 -9.15 -14.52
N GLU A 148 -24.94 -8.76 -15.14
CA GLU A 148 -26.28 -8.96 -14.58
C GLU A 148 -26.69 -10.43 -14.61
N GLU A 149 -26.35 -11.18 -15.66
CA GLU A 149 -26.58 -12.62 -15.74
C GLU A 149 -25.71 -13.38 -14.73
N LEU A 150 -24.44 -12.96 -14.60
CA LEU A 150 -23.46 -13.62 -13.72
C LEU A 150 -23.72 -13.35 -12.23
N LEU A 151 -24.09 -12.13 -11.86
CA LEU A 151 -24.08 -11.65 -10.46
C LEU A 151 -25.42 -11.10 -9.99
N GLY A 152 -26.43 -11.01 -10.88
CA GLY A 152 -27.70 -10.37 -10.57
C GLY A 152 -28.49 -11.07 -9.47
N GLU A 153 -28.44 -12.41 -9.39
CA GLU A 153 -29.11 -13.16 -8.32
C GLU A 153 -28.53 -12.82 -6.95
N LEU A 154 -27.20 -12.85 -6.81
CA LEU A 154 -26.52 -12.43 -5.57
C LEU A 154 -26.84 -10.99 -5.20
N TRP A 155 -26.84 -10.09 -6.20
CA TRP A 155 -27.13 -8.68 -6.01
C TRP A 155 -28.56 -8.45 -5.49
N GLU A 156 -29.55 -9.01 -6.13
CA GLU A 156 -30.97 -8.91 -5.73
C GLU A 156 -31.23 -9.57 -4.36
N ASP A 157 -30.57 -10.67 -4.07
CA ASP A 157 -30.80 -11.45 -2.86
C ASP A 157 -30.14 -10.86 -1.61
N TYR A 158 -29.00 -10.18 -1.76
CA TYR A 158 -28.23 -9.77 -0.58
C TYR A 158 -27.70 -8.32 -0.62
N MET A 159 -27.31 -7.78 -1.77
CA MET A 159 -26.56 -6.52 -1.83
C MET A 159 -27.41 -5.30 -2.12
N LYS A 160 -28.45 -5.47 -2.93
CA LYS A 160 -29.26 -4.37 -3.45
C LYS A 160 -30.07 -3.70 -2.37
N THR A 161 -30.01 -2.37 -2.34
CA THR A 161 -30.88 -1.54 -1.50
C THR A 161 -31.56 -0.45 -2.33
N PRO A 162 -32.61 0.21 -1.82
CA PRO A 162 -33.23 1.33 -2.51
C PRO A 162 -32.28 2.51 -2.76
N THR A 163 -31.25 2.65 -1.93
CA THR A 163 -30.22 3.70 -2.02
C THR A 163 -29.07 3.32 -2.92
N ASN A 164 -28.84 2.01 -3.12
CA ASN A 164 -27.78 1.48 -3.99
C ASN A 164 -28.33 0.41 -4.95
N PRO A 165 -29.02 0.81 -6.03
CA PRO A 165 -29.65 -0.12 -6.97
C PRO A 165 -28.74 -0.57 -8.12
N ASN A 166 -27.49 -0.06 -8.22
CA ASN A 166 -26.67 -0.20 -9.41
C ASN A 166 -25.54 -1.23 -9.21
N LEU A 167 -25.76 -2.47 -9.60
CA LEU A 167 -24.76 -3.53 -9.56
C LEU A 167 -23.45 -3.13 -10.28
N ARG A 168 -23.54 -2.58 -11.48
CA ARG A 168 -22.35 -2.22 -12.29
C ARG A 168 -21.38 -1.28 -11.58
N GLY A 169 -21.91 -0.30 -10.83
CA GLY A 169 -21.11 0.66 -10.08
C GLY A 169 -20.44 0.09 -8.84
N ASN A 170 -20.78 -1.14 -8.47
CA ASN A 170 -20.39 -1.79 -7.23
C ASN A 170 -19.53 -3.05 -7.43
N LEU A 171 -18.94 -3.22 -8.60
CA LEU A 171 -17.95 -4.25 -8.91
C LEU A 171 -16.55 -3.65 -8.78
N TRP A 172 -15.85 -4.01 -7.68
CA TRP A 172 -14.62 -3.34 -7.28
C TRP A 172 -13.45 -4.31 -7.10
N ALA A 173 -12.23 -3.77 -7.26
CA ALA A 173 -10.96 -4.33 -6.86
C ALA A 173 -10.82 -5.87 -7.09
N PRO A 174 -10.84 -6.36 -8.32
CA PRO A 174 -10.64 -7.77 -8.59
C PRO A 174 -9.18 -8.17 -8.37
N ASP A 175 -8.94 -9.41 -7.94
CA ASP A 175 -7.63 -10.06 -8.04
C ASP A 175 -7.73 -11.31 -8.91
N VAL A 176 -6.74 -11.52 -9.79
CA VAL A 176 -6.72 -12.65 -10.72
C VAL A 176 -5.50 -13.51 -10.48
N ILE A 177 -5.70 -14.81 -10.34
CA ILE A 177 -4.62 -15.80 -10.21
C ILE A 177 -4.90 -17.03 -11.08
N TYR A 178 -3.85 -17.65 -11.62
CA TYR A 178 -3.97 -18.99 -12.20
C TYR A 178 -3.97 -20.02 -11.08
N ASN A 179 -5.10 -20.70 -10.88
CA ASN A 179 -5.23 -21.78 -9.91
C ASN A 179 -4.75 -23.09 -10.54
N LYS A 180 -3.61 -23.58 -10.07
CA LYS A 180 -2.95 -24.76 -10.63
C LYS A 180 -3.75 -26.05 -10.44
N ALA A 181 -4.50 -26.18 -9.33
CA ALA A 181 -5.29 -27.36 -9.03
C ALA A 181 -6.57 -27.43 -9.88
N MET A 182 -7.16 -26.28 -10.20
CA MET A 182 -8.32 -26.17 -11.07
C MET A 182 -7.94 -26.15 -12.56
N GLY A 183 -6.69 -25.74 -12.88
CA GLY A 183 -6.26 -25.49 -14.25
C GLY A 183 -6.95 -24.28 -14.90
N LYS A 184 -7.40 -23.31 -14.10
CA LYS A 184 -8.20 -22.15 -14.52
C LYS A 184 -7.65 -20.84 -13.98
N TYR A 185 -7.93 -19.75 -14.68
CA TYR A 185 -7.82 -18.41 -14.12
C TYR A 185 -9.00 -18.17 -13.18
N CYS A 186 -8.70 -17.76 -11.96
CA CYS A 186 -9.64 -17.43 -10.91
C CYS A 186 -9.63 -15.92 -10.68
N MET A 187 -10.75 -15.27 -10.91
CA MET A 187 -10.98 -13.87 -10.58
C MET A 187 -11.80 -13.79 -9.29
N TYR A 188 -11.22 -13.17 -8.28
CA TYR A 188 -11.91 -12.84 -7.03
C TYR A 188 -12.33 -11.38 -7.11
N LEU A 189 -13.64 -11.12 -7.05
CA LEU A 189 -14.22 -9.82 -7.31
C LEU A 189 -15.04 -9.35 -6.12
N SER A 190 -14.87 -8.11 -5.72
CA SER A 190 -15.70 -7.48 -4.69
C SER A 190 -17.02 -7.02 -5.29
N VAL A 191 -18.13 -7.47 -4.69
CA VAL A 191 -19.47 -6.95 -4.94
C VAL A 191 -19.88 -6.17 -3.70
N ASN A 192 -19.84 -4.83 -3.78
CA ASN A 192 -20.10 -3.95 -2.64
C ASN A 192 -21.56 -3.47 -2.64
N GLY A 193 -22.27 -3.69 -1.53
CA GLY A 193 -23.61 -3.18 -1.31
C GLY A 193 -23.59 -1.77 -0.71
N ASP A 194 -24.20 -1.61 0.44
CA ASP A 194 -24.15 -0.36 1.21
C ASP A 194 -23.06 -0.44 2.27
N ASP A 195 -22.19 0.57 2.35
CA ASP A 195 -21.10 0.72 3.32
C ASP A 195 -20.20 -0.53 3.46
N TRP A 196 -20.64 -1.54 4.22
CA TRP A 196 -19.92 -2.79 4.48
C TRP A 196 -20.74 -4.05 4.23
N ASN A 197 -21.89 -3.93 3.60
CA ASN A 197 -22.64 -5.07 3.09
C ASN A 197 -22.03 -5.50 1.76
N SER A 198 -21.14 -6.46 1.79
CA SER A 198 -20.36 -6.87 0.62
C SER A 198 -20.16 -8.36 0.58
N ALA A 199 -19.81 -8.87 -0.58
CA ALA A 199 -19.29 -10.20 -0.76
C ALA A 199 -18.09 -10.18 -1.71
N ILE A 200 -17.13 -11.06 -1.46
CA ILE A 200 -16.14 -11.44 -2.46
C ILE A 200 -16.65 -12.71 -3.13
N VAL A 201 -16.66 -12.69 -4.46
CA VAL A 201 -17.12 -13.78 -5.30
C VAL A 201 -15.99 -14.33 -6.16
N LEU A 202 -16.13 -15.59 -6.56
CA LEU A 202 -15.23 -16.27 -7.48
C LEU A 202 -15.89 -16.41 -8.85
N LEU A 203 -15.15 -15.97 -9.89
CA LEU A 203 -15.41 -16.30 -11.29
C LEU A 203 -14.19 -17.04 -11.86
N THR A 204 -14.41 -17.95 -12.81
CA THR A 204 -13.33 -18.75 -13.40
C THR A 204 -13.41 -18.76 -14.92
N ALA A 205 -12.24 -18.87 -15.56
CA ALA A 205 -12.12 -19.00 -17.02
C ALA A 205 -10.97 -19.93 -17.40
N ASP A 206 -11.03 -20.52 -18.58
CA ASP A 206 -9.92 -21.29 -19.15
C ASP A 206 -8.85 -20.37 -19.76
N ASP A 207 -9.24 -19.20 -20.23
CA ASP A 207 -8.35 -18.15 -20.75
C ASP A 207 -8.39 -16.91 -19.86
N ILE A 208 -7.28 -16.19 -19.75
CA ILE A 208 -7.21 -14.98 -18.91
C ILE A 208 -8.13 -13.85 -19.40
N GLU A 209 -8.44 -13.81 -20.68
CA GLU A 209 -9.38 -12.86 -21.29
C GLU A 209 -10.83 -13.37 -21.28
N GLY A 210 -11.11 -14.51 -20.62
CA GLY A 210 -12.45 -15.10 -20.47
C GLY A 210 -12.82 -16.07 -21.60
N PRO A 211 -14.10 -16.48 -21.70
CA PRO A 211 -15.21 -16.01 -20.88
C PRO A 211 -15.13 -16.52 -19.43
N TYR A 212 -15.46 -15.65 -18.48
CA TYR A 212 -15.55 -16.00 -17.08
C TYR A 212 -16.95 -16.51 -16.73
N GLU A 213 -17.00 -17.55 -15.90
CA GLU A 213 -18.20 -18.15 -15.35
C GLU A 213 -18.28 -17.93 -13.84
N TYR A 214 -19.45 -17.58 -13.32
CA TYR A 214 -19.67 -17.43 -11.89
C TYR A 214 -19.64 -18.79 -11.19
N VAL A 215 -18.89 -18.89 -10.09
CA VAL A 215 -18.77 -20.09 -9.27
C VAL A 215 -19.54 -19.95 -7.97
N GLY A 216 -19.38 -18.84 -7.26
CA GLY A 216 -20.06 -18.60 -5.99
C GLY A 216 -19.36 -17.57 -5.10
N PRO A 217 -20.01 -17.23 -3.97
CA PRO A 217 -19.43 -16.34 -2.97
C PRO A 217 -18.36 -17.06 -2.15
N VAL A 218 -17.35 -16.31 -1.73
CA VAL A 218 -16.23 -16.77 -0.90
C VAL A 218 -16.41 -16.33 0.55
N VAL A 219 -16.81 -15.08 0.76
CA VAL A 219 -17.01 -14.47 2.07
C VAL A 219 -17.97 -13.29 1.97
N TYR A 220 -18.78 -13.12 3.00
CA TYR A 220 -19.74 -12.02 3.12
C TYR A 220 -19.38 -11.09 4.28
N SER A 221 -19.96 -9.90 4.30
CA SER A 221 -19.91 -8.96 5.43
C SER A 221 -21.18 -8.15 5.56
N GLY A 222 -21.36 -7.48 6.70
CA GLY A 222 -22.43 -6.53 6.93
C GLY A 222 -23.78 -7.18 7.19
N PHE A 223 -23.80 -8.25 7.93
CA PHE A 223 -25.02 -8.98 8.29
C PHE A 223 -25.95 -8.10 9.14
N ASN A 224 -27.12 -7.81 8.64
CA ASN A 224 -28.17 -7.18 9.44
C ASN A 224 -29.50 -7.93 9.24
N THR A 225 -30.40 -7.80 10.20
CA THR A 225 -31.61 -8.62 10.26
C THR A 225 -32.68 -8.24 9.24
N ASP A 226 -32.64 -7.02 8.73
CA ASP A 226 -33.76 -6.46 7.96
C ASP A 226 -33.53 -6.52 6.44
N THR A 227 -32.33 -6.17 5.98
CA THR A 227 -32.03 -6.07 4.54
C THR A 227 -30.99 -7.06 4.06
N HIS A 228 -30.12 -7.53 4.96
CA HIS A 228 -29.01 -8.45 4.64
C HIS A 228 -28.99 -9.63 5.61
N PRO A 229 -29.98 -10.52 5.51
CA PRO A 229 -30.15 -11.61 6.47
C PRO A 229 -29.05 -12.66 6.36
N ALA A 230 -28.53 -13.09 7.51
CA ALA A 230 -27.47 -14.09 7.60
C ALA A 230 -27.86 -15.42 6.94
N GLU A 231 -29.15 -15.74 6.86
CA GLU A 231 -29.73 -16.94 6.23
C GLU A 231 -29.48 -17.00 4.71
N LYS A 232 -29.19 -15.85 4.09
CA LYS A 232 -28.82 -15.76 2.66
C LYS A 232 -27.32 -15.97 2.42
N THR A 233 -26.55 -16.25 3.47
CA THR A 233 -25.10 -16.35 3.45
C THR A 233 -24.62 -17.70 4.00
N ASP A 234 -23.30 -17.90 4.01
CA ASP A 234 -22.69 -19.08 4.61
C ASP A 234 -22.38 -18.92 6.11
N LEU A 235 -22.85 -17.84 6.75
CA LEU A 235 -22.50 -17.54 8.14
C LEU A 235 -22.88 -18.68 9.11
N TYR A 236 -24.11 -19.18 9.01
CA TYR A 236 -24.56 -20.34 9.81
C TYR A 236 -23.84 -21.64 9.47
N LYS A 237 -23.40 -21.81 8.23
CA LYS A 237 -22.60 -22.98 7.84
C LYS A 237 -21.25 -22.98 8.57
N VAL A 238 -20.67 -21.80 8.82
CA VAL A 238 -19.39 -21.66 9.52
C VAL A 238 -19.58 -21.71 11.04
N LEU A 239 -20.55 -20.97 11.58
CA LEU A 239 -20.74 -20.81 13.02
C LEU A 239 -21.60 -21.91 13.65
N GLY A 240 -22.37 -22.65 12.86
CA GLY A 240 -23.36 -23.61 13.29
C GLY A 240 -24.78 -23.03 13.38
N GLU A 241 -25.78 -23.89 13.20
CA GLU A 241 -27.20 -23.51 13.33
C GLU A 241 -27.50 -22.98 14.75
N GLY A 242 -28.16 -21.82 14.82
CA GLY A 242 -28.53 -21.20 16.09
C GLY A 242 -27.40 -20.47 16.82
N ALA A 243 -26.26 -20.23 16.14
CA ALA A 243 -25.18 -19.42 16.69
C ALA A 243 -25.65 -18.01 17.02
N ASP A 244 -25.05 -17.39 18.04
CA ASP A 244 -25.25 -15.98 18.35
C ASP A 244 -24.54 -15.10 17.31
N LEU A 245 -25.32 -14.37 16.52
CA LEU A 245 -24.83 -13.49 15.46
C LEU A 245 -24.59 -12.04 15.93
N SER A 246 -24.82 -11.72 17.21
CA SER A 246 -24.71 -10.35 17.73
C SER A 246 -23.36 -9.70 17.44
N ARG A 247 -22.28 -10.48 17.41
CA ARG A 247 -20.96 -10.03 17.03
C ARG A 247 -20.91 -9.54 15.57
N TYR A 248 -21.46 -10.28 14.64
CA TYR A 248 -21.40 -10.01 13.18
C TYR A 248 -22.41 -8.96 12.74
N GLN A 249 -23.47 -8.77 13.50
CA GLN A 249 -24.46 -7.71 13.32
C GLN A 249 -24.04 -6.39 13.98
N SER A 250 -22.97 -6.41 14.80
CA SER A 250 -22.48 -5.26 15.51
C SER A 250 -21.49 -4.44 14.69
N THR A 251 -21.85 -3.20 14.40
CA THR A 251 -20.92 -2.23 13.78
C THR A 251 -19.76 -1.80 14.67
N LYS A 252 -19.79 -2.18 15.97
CA LYS A 252 -18.71 -1.88 16.94
C LYS A 252 -17.65 -2.97 16.98
N ASN A 253 -18.06 -4.24 16.90
CA ASN A 253 -17.18 -5.38 17.14
C ASN A 253 -16.52 -5.92 15.87
N THR A 254 -17.29 -6.05 14.80
CA THR A 254 -16.85 -6.67 13.54
C THR A 254 -17.31 -5.90 12.32
N LYS A 255 -17.27 -4.59 12.37
CA LYS A 255 -17.53 -3.79 11.17
C LYS A 255 -16.39 -4.01 10.17
N LEU A 256 -16.49 -5.09 9.41
CA LEU A 256 -15.57 -5.44 8.34
C LEU A 256 -16.28 -5.24 7.01
N ASN A 257 -15.59 -4.75 6.01
CA ASN A 257 -16.05 -4.74 4.64
C ASN A 257 -15.32 -5.85 3.87
N ALA A 258 -16.05 -6.84 3.34
CA ALA A 258 -15.48 -7.94 2.57
C ALA A 258 -15.25 -7.51 1.12
N ILE A 259 -14.19 -6.73 0.92
CA ILE A 259 -13.71 -6.25 -0.38
C ILE A 259 -12.19 -6.37 -0.47
N ASP A 260 -11.63 -5.99 -1.59
CA ASP A 260 -10.20 -5.92 -1.87
C ASP A 260 -9.48 -7.27 -1.69
N PRO A 261 -9.91 -8.33 -2.38
CA PRO A 261 -9.25 -9.63 -2.29
C PRO A 261 -7.84 -9.58 -2.88
N CYS A 262 -6.91 -10.31 -2.23
CA CYS A 262 -5.64 -10.68 -2.81
C CYS A 262 -5.37 -12.16 -2.52
N VAL A 263 -5.26 -12.97 -3.56
CA VAL A 263 -5.17 -14.43 -3.43
C VAL A 263 -3.79 -14.93 -3.79
N ARG A 264 -3.13 -15.64 -2.86
CA ARG A 264 -1.75 -16.11 -3.02
C ARG A 264 -1.56 -17.50 -2.44
N TYR A 265 -0.62 -18.22 -3.04
CA TYR A 265 -0.10 -19.47 -2.45
C TYR A 265 0.95 -19.14 -1.40
N ASP A 266 0.96 -19.92 -0.31
CA ASP A 266 2.09 -19.95 0.59
C ASP A 266 3.20 -20.91 0.07
N ASP A 267 4.30 -21.03 0.84
CA ASP A 267 5.43 -21.89 0.48
C ASP A 267 5.08 -23.39 0.50
N GLU A 268 4.00 -23.76 1.19
CA GLU A 268 3.50 -25.14 1.30
C GLU A 268 2.49 -25.48 0.19
N GLY A 269 2.09 -24.47 -0.61
CA GLY A 269 1.13 -24.60 -1.69
C GLY A 269 -0.32 -24.42 -1.27
N ASN A 270 -0.60 -24.00 -0.02
CA ASN A 270 -1.95 -23.65 0.40
C ASN A 270 -2.37 -22.32 -0.22
N LEU A 271 -3.66 -22.21 -0.54
CA LEU A 271 -4.24 -21.02 -1.13
C LEU A 271 -4.88 -20.14 -0.05
N TRP A 272 -4.50 -18.87 -0.03
CA TRP A 272 -4.95 -17.89 0.96
C TRP A 272 -5.47 -16.64 0.27
N MET A 273 -6.51 -16.04 0.86
CA MET A 273 -7.05 -14.75 0.44
C MET A 273 -6.96 -13.74 1.57
N SER A 274 -6.20 -12.65 1.39
CA SER A 274 -6.33 -11.46 2.23
C SER A 274 -7.44 -10.58 1.70
N PHE A 275 -8.18 -9.93 2.61
CA PHE A 275 -9.31 -9.07 2.28
C PHE A 275 -9.70 -8.18 3.44
N GLY A 276 -10.51 -7.18 3.17
CA GLY A 276 -11.00 -6.24 4.17
C GLY A 276 -10.57 -4.82 3.86
N SER A 277 -11.31 -3.87 4.41
CA SER A 277 -11.07 -2.46 4.19
C SER A 277 -11.50 -1.68 5.42
N TRP A 278 -10.65 -0.79 5.91
CA TRP A 278 -10.93 0.10 7.04
C TRP A 278 -11.47 -0.64 8.28
N PHE A 279 -12.36 -0.08 9.00
CA PHE A 279 -13.17 -0.59 10.13
C PHE A 279 -12.54 -1.71 10.96
N GLY A 280 -12.92 -2.98 10.68
CA GLY A 280 -12.49 -4.14 11.44
C GLY A 280 -11.06 -4.60 11.17
N GLY A 281 -10.49 -4.18 10.06
CA GLY A 281 -9.13 -4.51 9.62
C GLY A 281 -9.08 -5.46 8.44
N ILE A 282 -7.91 -6.04 8.25
CA ILE A 282 -7.58 -6.96 7.14
C ILE A 282 -7.45 -8.38 7.72
N TYR A 283 -8.10 -9.32 7.05
CA TYR A 283 -8.11 -10.72 7.42
C TYR A 283 -7.53 -11.61 6.33
N LEU A 284 -7.11 -12.80 6.72
CA LEU A 284 -6.57 -13.84 5.85
C LEU A 284 -7.38 -15.12 6.03
N LEU A 285 -8.02 -15.56 4.94
CA LEU A 285 -8.89 -16.72 4.89
C LEU A 285 -8.25 -17.81 4.04
N LYS A 286 -8.29 -19.06 4.51
CA LYS A 286 -7.85 -20.21 3.72
C LYS A 286 -8.90 -20.58 2.68
N LEU A 287 -8.44 -20.84 1.45
CA LEU A 287 -9.25 -21.32 0.35
C LEU A 287 -8.91 -22.78 0.05
N ASP A 288 -9.89 -23.51 -0.46
CA ASP A 288 -9.69 -24.85 -1.01
C ASP A 288 -9.14 -24.74 -2.43
N GLU A 289 -7.97 -25.29 -2.68
CA GLU A 289 -7.26 -25.16 -3.96
C GLU A 289 -8.04 -25.79 -5.13
N LYS A 290 -8.91 -26.77 -4.88
CA LYS A 290 -9.64 -27.49 -5.92
C LYS A 290 -10.92 -26.76 -6.34
N THR A 291 -11.47 -25.97 -5.46
CA THR A 291 -12.71 -25.23 -5.72
C THR A 291 -12.50 -23.72 -5.85
N GLY A 292 -11.39 -23.20 -5.32
CA GLY A 292 -11.11 -21.77 -5.22
C GLY A 292 -11.99 -21.04 -4.20
N LEU A 293 -12.93 -21.71 -3.54
CA LEU A 293 -13.83 -21.16 -2.52
C LEU A 293 -13.25 -21.30 -1.12
N ARG A 294 -13.96 -20.80 -0.10
CA ARG A 294 -13.59 -20.98 1.31
C ARG A 294 -13.31 -22.45 1.64
N ASP A 295 -12.21 -22.73 2.31
CA ASP A 295 -11.93 -24.04 2.89
C ASP A 295 -12.68 -24.21 4.21
N TYR A 296 -13.85 -24.85 4.19
CA TYR A 296 -14.66 -25.12 5.38
C TYR A 296 -14.04 -26.16 6.34
N SER A 297 -12.98 -26.84 5.94
CA SER A 297 -12.24 -27.74 6.84
C SER A 297 -11.26 -26.98 7.75
N CYS A 298 -10.89 -25.75 7.35
CA CYS A 298 -10.07 -24.86 8.14
C CYS A 298 -10.96 -24.04 9.09
N THR A 299 -10.81 -24.24 10.38
CA THR A 299 -11.57 -23.55 11.43
C THR A 299 -10.69 -22.59 12.19
N TYR A 300 -11.29 -21.52 12.70
CA TYR A 300 -10.61 -20.46 13.45
C TYR A 300 -11.33 -20.23 14.77
N ASP A 301 -10.57 -19.83 15.79
CA ASP A 301 -11.14 -19.32 17.02
C ASP A 301 -11.34 -17.80 16.95
N THR A 302 -12.28 -17.26 17.71
CA THR A 302 -12.45 -15.82 17.84
C THR A 302 -11.57 -15.30 18.97
N GLU A 303 -10.41 -14.75 18.62
CA GLU A 303 -9.46 -14.14 19.54
C GLU A 303 -9.19 -12.67 19.15
N PRO A 304 -9.32 -11.71 20.08
CA PRO A 304 -9.10 -10.30 19.80
C PRO A 304 -7.75 -10.02 19.16
N ASN A 305 -7.75 -9.34 18.01
CA ASN A 305 -6.57 -8.99 17.21
C ASN A 305 -5.72 -10.17 16.72
N VAL A 306 -6.21 -11.38 16.77
CA VAL A 306 -5.55 -12.59 16.27
C VAL A 306 -6.36 -13.25 15.17
N SER A 307 -7.63 -13.56 15.44
CA SER A 307 -8.48 -14.29 14.50
C SER A 307 -9.95 -14.08 14.80
N ASP A 308 -10.77 -14.45 13.82
CA ASP A 308 -12.22 -14.47 13.91
C ASP A 308 -12.74 -15.78 13.29
N GLN A 309 -13.70 -16.39 13.92
CA GLN A 309 -14.24 -17.68 13.49
C GLN A 309 -14.76 -17.65 12.05
N TYR A 310 -15.32 -16.52 11.62
CA TYR A 310 -15.85 -16.38 10.26
C TYR A 310 -14.83 -15.77 9.29
N TYR A 311 -14.07 -14.75 9.70
CA TYR A 311 -13.20 -14.00 8.81
C TYR A 311 -11.77 -14.56 8.69
N GLY A 312 -11.34 -15.45 9.59
CA GLY A 312 -10.00 -16.03 9.56
C GLY A 312 -8.98 -15.27 10.41
N TYR A 313 -7.69 -15.32 10.05
CA TYR A 313 -6.63 -14.64 10.78
C TYR A 313 -6.65 -13.14 10.53
N LYS A 314 -6.56 -12.32 11.58
CA LYS A 314 -6.37 -10.89 11.44
C LYS A 314 -4.90 -10.58 11.21
N ILE A 315 -4.57 -9.97 10.09
CA ILE A 315 -3.18 -9.69 9.69
C ILE A 315 -2.80 -8.21 9.75
N ALA A 316 -3.78 -7.29 9.66
CA ALA A 316 -3.51 -5.86 9.73
C ALA A 316 -4.74 -5.04 10.10
N GLY A 317 -4.56 -3.72 10.27
CA GLY A 317 -5.66 -2.76 10.45
C GLY A 317 -6.41 -2.94 11.76
N GLY A 318 -7.62 -2.40 11.81
CA GLY A 318 -8.54 -2.44 12.96
C GLY A 318 -8.75 -1.08 13.59
N CYS A 319 -9.70 -1.01 14.55
CA CYS A 319 -10.08 0.21 15.27
C CYS A 319 -10.52 1.37 14.34
N ALA A 320 -11.16 1.04 13.23
CA ALA A 320 -11.59 2.00 12.20
C ALA A 320 -10.46 2.89 11.65
N VAL A 321 -9.25 2.40 11.76
CA VAL A 321 -8.06 3.07 11.25
C VAL A 321 -7.77 2.52 9.89
N SER A 322 -7.52 3.23 8.98
CA SER A 322 -7.13 2.89 7.65
C SER A 322 -6.39 1.58 7.44
N GLY A 323 -6.41 1.16 6.27
CA GLY A 323 -5.81 0.04 5.61
C GLY A 323 -6.83 -0.61 4.70
N GLU A 324 -6.62 -0.46 3.40
CA GLU A 324 -7.38 -1.14 2.35
C GLU A 324 -6.45 -1.57 1.23
N GLY A 325 -6.97 -2.24 0.21
CA GLY A 325 -6.16 -2.67 -0.92
C GLY A 325 -5.02 -3.59 -0.49
N SER A 326 -5.30 -4.55 0.41
CA SER A 326 -4.26 -5.46 0.90
C SER A 326 -3.68 -6.29 -0.23
N TYR A 327 -2.36 -6.25 -0.41
CA TYR A 327 -1.67 -7.05 -1.40
C TYR A 327 -0.47 -7.77 -0.79
N ILE A 328 -0.47 -9.09 -0.85
CA ILE A 328 0.61 -9.91 -0.32
C ILE A 328 1.48 -10.41 -1.47
N ARG A 329 2.79 -10.24 -1.36
CA ARG A 329 3.74 -10.80 -2.31
C ARG A 329 4.94 -11.42 -1.59
N LYS A 330 5.26 -12.67 -1.94
CA LYS A 330 6.50 -13.33 -1.52
C LYS A 330 7.65 -12.79 -2.36
N ILE A 331 8.70 -12.29 -1.69
CA ILE A 331 9.95 -11.85 -2.31
C ILE A 331 11.09 -12.34 -1.43
N GLY A 332 11.93 -13.22 -1.94
CA GLY A 332 12.95 -13.89 -1.13
C GLY A 332 12.34 -14.63 0.06
N ASP A 333 12.84 -14.36 1.26
CA ASP A 333 12.43 -15.06 2.50
C ASP A 333 11.17 -14.49 3.17
N TYR A 334 10.61 -13.39 2.65
CA TYR A 334 9.51 -12.67 3.30
C TYR A 334 8.27 -12.57 2.44
N TYR A 335 7.11 -12.58 3.10
CA TYR A 335 5.84 -12.09 2.60
C TYR A 335 5.77 -10.61 2.92
N TYR A 336 5.63 -9.76 1.90
CA TYR A 336 5.42 -8.34 2.03
C TYR A 336 3.93 -8.05 1.89
N LEU A 337 3.38 -7.35 2.88
CA LEU A 337 2.01 -6.88 2.89
C LEU A 337 2.00 -5.39 2.57
N PHE A 338 1.42 -5.05 1.44
CA PHE A 338 1.17 -3.68 1.01
C PHE A 338 -0.24 -3.30 1.39
N LEU A 339 -0.42 -2.09 1.87
CA LEU A 339 -1.70 -1.53 2.29
C LEU A 339 -1.80 -0.09 1.85
N SER A 340 -3.01 0.37 1.53
CA SER A 340 -3.28 1.76 1.22
C SER A 340 -3.92 2.46 2.40
N TYR A 341 -3.38 3.63 2.74
CA TYR A 341 -3.81 4.48 3.85
C TYR A 341 -4.25 5.83 3.31
N GLY A 342 -5.12 6.53 4.01
CA GLY A 342 -5.64 7.81 3.57
C GLY A 342 -6.90 7.70 2.71
N GLY A 343 -7.44 8.81 2.26
CA GLY A 343 -8.59 8.85 1.36
C GLY A 343 -8.15 8.87 -0.10
N LEU A 344 -8.87 8.17 -0.96
CA LEU A 344 -8.53 7.92 -2.37
C LEU A 344 -8.62 9.16 -3.28
N THR A 345 -9.22 10.27 -2.82
CA THR A 345 -9.31 11.50 -3.61
C THR A 345 -7.96 12.21 -3.73
N GLN A 346 -7.81 13.10 -4.70
CA GLN A 346 -6.57 13.85 -4.92
C GLN A 346 -5.99 14.47 -3.63
N GLU A 347 -6.85 15.02 -2.77
CA GLU A 347 -6.47 15.67 -1.51
C GLU A 347 -6.62 14.76 -0.29
N GLY A 348 -6.96 13.49 -0.49
CA GLY A 348 -7.27 12.53 0.58
C GLY A 348 -6.04 11.94 1.27
N GLY A 349 -4.84 12.13 0.72
CA GLY A 349 -3.59 11.63 1.29
C GLY A 349 -3.38 10.13 1.10
N TYR A 350 -4.00 9.55 0.06
CA TYR A 350 -3.85 8.13 -0.26
C TYR A 350 -2.38 7.79 -0.48
N GLN A 351 -1.91 6.72 0.17
CA GLN A 351 -0.51 6.32 0.17
C GLN A 351 -0.33 4.83 0.43
N MET A 352 0.66 4.26 -0.22
CA MET A 352 1.07 2.86 -0.03
C MET A 352 2.02 2.73 1.15
N ARG A 353 1.78 1.75 2.02
CA ARG A 353 2.68 1.35 3.10
C ARG A 353 2.97 -0.13 3.05
N VAL A 354 4.17 -0.53 3.47
CA VAL A 354 4.60 -1.92 3.45
C VAL A 354 5.04 -2.40 4.83
N PHE A 355 4.69 -3.66 5.09
CA PHE A 355 5.08 -4.47 6.23
C PHE A 355 5.58 -5.82 5.73
N ARG A 356 6.27 -6.62 6.56
CA ARG A 356 6.70 -7.96 6.16
C ARG A 356 6.55 -9.00 7.27
N SER A 357 6.46 -10.26 6.87
CA SER A 357 6.47 -11.43 7.75
C SER A 357 7.18 -12.60 7.09
N LYS A 358 7.67 -13.57 7.88
CA LYS A 358 8.16 -14.84 7.36
C LYS A 358 7.06 -15.87 7.14
N ASP A 359 5.88 -15.66 7.69
CA ASP A 359 4.69 -16.49 7.53
C ASP A 359 3.58 -15.65 6.89
N ILE A 360 2.84 -16.19 5.92
CA ILE A 360 1.74 -15.50 5.26
C ILE A 360 0.64 -15.08 6.25
N ARG A 361 0.51 -15.80 7.36
CA ARG A 361 -0.44 -15.51 8.45
C ARG A 361 0.03 -14.39 9.39
N GLY A 362 1.26 -13.89 9.20
CA GLY A 362 1.87 -12.88 10.05
C GLY A 362 2.70 -13.47 11.22
N PRO A 363 3.09 -12.67 12.24
CA PRO A 363 2.77 -11.24 12.34
C PRO A 363 3.51 -10.39 11.30
N TYR A 364 2.80 -9.46 10.68
CA TYR A 364 3.39 -8.47 9.80
C TYR A 364 3.90 -7.28 10.61
N VAL A 365 5.14 -6.92 10.40
CA VAL A 365 5.81 -5.81 11.09
C VAL A 365 6.51 -4.89 10.08
N ASP A 366 6.68 -3.63 10.47
CA ASP A 366 7.49 -2.66 9.74
C ASP A 366 8.97 -2.71 10.13
N GLU A 367 9.77 -1.80 9.59
CA GLU A 367 11.22 -1.69 9.86
C GLU A 367 11.54 -1.50 11.35
N LEU A 368 10.66 -0.83 12.08
CA LEU A 368 10.79 -0.58 13.52
C LEU A 368 10.22 -1.71 14.40
N GLY A 369 9.75 -2.82 13.79
CA GLY A 369 9.13 -3.93 14.49
C GLY A 369 7.70 -3.64 14.97
N GLN A 370 7.07 -2.56 14.51
CA GLN A 370 5.70 -2.20 14.85
C GLN A 370 4.72 -3.09 14.07
N SER A 371 3.74 -3.66 14.77
CA SER A 371 2.72 -4.50 14.16
C SER A 371 1.83 -3.73 13.19
N ALA A 372 1.47 -4.36 12.06
CA ALA A 372 0.47 -3.85 11.12
C ALA A 372 -0.94 -3.79 11.73
N ILE A 373 -1.19 -4.51 12.83
CA ILE A 373 -2.47 -4.52 13.54
C ILE A 373 -2.54 -3.32 14.48
N TYR A 374 -3.69 -2.65 14.50
CA TYR A 374 -4.01 -1.59 15.45
C TYR A 374 -4.91 -2.11 16.56
N THR A 375 -4.56 -1.78 17.80
CA THR A 375 -5.29 -2.21 19.00
C THR A 375 -6.04 -1.07 19.68
N SER A 376 -5.83 0.17 19.23
CA SER A 376 -6.56 1.36 19.69
C SER A 376 -6.75 2.34 18.53
N SER A 377 -7.71 3.25 18.63
CA SER A 377 -7.95 4.31 17.65
C SER A 377 -7.09 5.56 17.87
N GLU A 378 -6.32 5.62 18.95
CA GLU A 378 -5.52 6.79 19.27
C GLU A 378 -4.33 6.94 18.31
N ASN A 379 -4.22 8.09 17.66
CA ASN A 379 -3.13 8.52 16.77
C ASN A 379 -2.81 7.63 15.56
N ASN A 380 -3.72 6.81 15.14
CA ASN A 380 -3.44 5.76 14.16
C ASN A 380 -3.24 6.27 12.73
N LEU A 381 -4.01 7.28 12.30
CA LEU A 381 -3.87 7.87 10.96
C LEU A 381 -2.54 8.63 10.79
N PHE A 382 -2.04 9.18 11.88
CA PHE A 382 -0.82 9.99 11.93
C PHE A 382 0.40 9.22 12.43
N SER A 383 0.25 7.91 12.65
CA SER A 383 1.37 7.09 13.11
C SER A 383 2.41 6.88 12.02
N ASN A 384 3.67 6.69 12.42
CA ASN A 384 4.75 6.32 11.52
C ASN A 384 4.84 4.80 11.27
N LYS A 385 3.76 4.05 11.44
CA LYS A 385 3.72 2.62 11.17
C LYS A 385 3.74 2.33 9.68
N GLY A 386 4.56 1.36 9.31
CA GLY A 386 4.74 0.94 7.92
C GLY A 386 5.63 1.90 7.13
N ILE A 387 6.38 1.37 6.18
CA ILE A 387 7.22 2.15 5.29
C ILE A 387 6.34 2.73 4.18
N ARG A 388 6.30 4.06 4.05
CA ARG A 388 5.63 4.71 2.92
C ARG A 388 6.54 4.68 1.71
N LEU A 389 6.10 4.04 0.62
CA LEU A 389 6.94 3.80 -0.55
C LEU A 389 7.19 5.04 -1.41
N THR A 390 6.20 5.93 -1.53
CA THR A 390 6.27 7.16 -2.32
C THR A 390 5.37 8.24 -1.75
N GLY A 391 5.48 9.46 -2.28
CA GLY A 391 4.70 10.62 -1.85
C GLY A 391 4.42 11.60 -2.97
N THR A 392 3.77 12.70 -2.65
CA THR A 392 3.51 13.80 -3.56
C THR A 392 4.73 14.73 -3.58
N TYR A 393 5.56 14.62 -4.58
CA TYR A 393 6.73 15.47 -4.80
C TYR A 393 6.89 15.79 -6.29
N LYS A 394 7.75 16.74 -6.61
CA LYS A 394 8.10 17.06 -8.00
C LYS A 394 9.58 17.42 -8.09
N PHE A 395 10.36 16.58 -8.74
CA PHE A 395 11.69 16.92 -9.23
C PHE A 395 11.59 17.73 -10.53
N SER A 396 12.64 18.43 -10.90
CA SER A 396 12.69 19.18 -12.17
C SER A 396 12.50 18.25 -13.39
N GLY A 397 12.93 17.00 -13.28
CA GLY A 397 12.74 15.96 -14.28
C GLY A 397 11.37 15.26 -14.26
N SER A 398 10.48 15.57 -13.30
CA SER A 398 9.13 14.99 -13.25
C SER A 398 8.16 15.78 -14.13
N ALA A 399 7.39 15.08 -14.95
CA ALA A 399 6.34 15.70 -15.77
C ALA A 399 5.23 16.27 -14.87
N TYR A 400 4.85 15.53 -13.84
CA TYR A 400 3.79 15.88 -12.89
C TYR A 400 4.23 15.60 -11.45
N ALA A 401 3.55 16.23 -10.48
CA ALA A 401 3.55 15.77 -9.10
C ALA A 401 2.42 14.75 -8.95
N LEU A 402 2.77 13.50 -8.71
CA LEU A 402 1.80 12.45 -8.46
C LEU A 402 1.14 12.66 -7.10
N ALA A 403 -0.14 12.30 -6.98
CA ALA A 403 -0.90 12.39 -5.75
C ALA A 403 -1.81 11.18 -5.58
N ALA A 404 -2.18 10.86 -4.36
CA ALA A 404 -3.08 9.75 -4.06
C ALA A 404 -2.65 8.43 -4.74
N GLN A 405 -1.38 8.06 -4.57
CA GLN A 405 -0.84 6.80 -5.07
C GLN A 405 -1.25 5.67 -4.13
N GLY A 406 -2.00 4.70 -4.64
CA GLY A 406 -2.46 3.61 -3.79
C GLY A 406 -3.11 2.45 -4.52
N HIS A 407 -3.66 1.55 -3.73
CA HIS A 407 -4.30 0.31 -4.13
C HIS A 407 -3.43 -0.45 -5.15
N ASN A 408 -2.22 -0.71 -4.73
CA ASN A 408 -1.19 -1.28 -5.58
C ASN A 408 -1.23 -2.80 -5.64
N SER A 409 -0.72 -3.32 -6.72
CA SER A 409 -0.32 -4.71 -6.87
C SER A 409 1.17 -4.82 -7.15
N VAL A 410 1.75 -5.98 -6.89
CA VAL A 410 3.18 -6.21 -7.04
C VAL A 410 3.44 -7.44 -7.89
N LEU A 411 4.17 -7.24 -8.98
CA LEU A 411 4.67 -8.30 -9.85
C LEU A 411 6.13 -8.60 -9.47
N VAL A 412 6.44 -9.87 -9.29
CA VAL A 412 7.80 -10.40 -9.43
C VAL A 412 7.84 -11.09 -10.78
N ASP A 413 8.57 -10.52 -11.71
CA ASP A 413 8.63 -11.03 -13.07
C ASP A 413 9.52 -12.28 -13.18
N ASP A 414 9.49 -12.96 -14.33
CA ASP A 414 10.23 -14.20 -14.57
C ASP A 414 11.76 -14.02 -14.47
N ASP A 415 12.25 -12.81 -14.70
CA ASP A 415 13.67 -12.44 -14.59
C ASP A 415 14.06 -11.94 -13.18
N GLY A 416 13.12 -11.96 -12.23
CA GLY A 416 13.33 -11.56 -10.84
C GLY A 416 13.15 -10.06 -10.58
N ARG A 417 12.88 -9.24 -11.59
CA ARG A 417 12.56 -7.82 -11.38
C ARG A 417 11.22 -7.69 -10.64
N ILE A 418 11.14 -6.66 -9.82
CA ILE A 418 9.98 -6.38 -8.99
C ILE A 418 9.35 -5.07 -9.46
N PHE A 419 8.06 -5.10 -9.74
CA PHE A 419 7.30 -3.94 -10.21
C PHE A 419 6.14 -3.66 -9.26
N ASN A 420 5.98 -2.38 -8.92
CA ASN A 420 4.82 -1.85 -8.21
C ASN A 420 3.88 -1.21 -9.23
N VAL A 421 2.66 -1.69 -9.31
CA VAL A 421 1.62 -1.23 -10.25
C VAL A 421 0.50 -0.63 -9.42
N PHE A 422 0.19 0.62 -9.61
CA PHE A 422 -0.77 1.36 -8.79
C PHE A 422 -1.52 2.41 -9.62
N HIS A 423 -2.68 2.82 -9.15
CA HIS A 423 -3.30 4.02 -9.70
C HIS A 423 -2.81 5.26 -8.97
N THR A 424 -2.72 6.36 -9.69
CA THR A 424 -2.31 7.65 -9.15
C THR A 424 -3.19 8.77 -9.71
N ARG A 425 -3.35 9.81 -8.92
CA ARG A 425 -3.88 11.10 -9.33
C ARG A 425 -2.74 12.11 -9.47
N PHE A 426 -3.07 13.36 -9.75
CA PHE A 426 -2.12 14.43 -10.02
C PHE A 426 -2.41 15.63 -9.13
N ALA A 427 -1.40 16.20 -8.48
CA ALA A 427 -1.55 17.41 -7.70
C ALA A 427 -2.01 18.56 -8.60
N GLY A 428 -3.17 19.15 -8.28
CA GLY A 428 -3.83 20.15 -9.12
C GLY A 428 -4.70 19.59 -10.24
N GLY A 429 -4.84 18.25 -10.33
CA GLY A 429 -5.63 17.58 -11.36
C GLY A 429 -4.94 17.51 -12.72
N ARG A 430 -5.58 16.83 -13.66
CA ARG A 430 -5.11 16.70 -15.04
C ARG A 430 -6.29 16.74 -16.01
N ASN A 431 -6.09 17.27 -17.22
CA ASN A 431 -7.11 17.37 -18.26
C ASN A 431 -8.43 18.05 -17.82
N GLY A 432 -8.35 19.02 -16.88
CA GLY A 432 -9.52 19.70 -16.34
C GLY A 432 -10.36 18.87 -15.36
N ASN A 433 -9.88 17.70 -14.96
CA ASN A 433 -10.51 16.81 -13.98
C ASN A 433 -9.58 16.64 -12.76
N ALA A 434 -10.06 17.06 -11.57
CA ALA A 434 -9.32 16.94 -10.32
C ALA A 434 -9.09 15.46 -9.94
N GLU A 435 -10.04 14.59 -10.25
CA GLU A 435 -10.00 13.15 -9.89
C GLU A 435 -9.56 12.26 -11.07
N TYR A 436 -8.96 12.84 -12.11
CA TYR A 436 -8.33 12.05 -13.18
C TYR A 436 -7.24 11.15 -12.62
N HIS A 437 -7.24 9.90 -13.01
CA HIS A 437 -6.27 8.91 -12.56
C HIS A 437 -5.75 8.05 -13.71
N GLU A 438 -4.54 7.57 -13.55
CA GLU A 438 -3.86 6.66 -14.48
C GLU A 438 -3.17 5.55 -13.70
N VAL A 439 -2.85 4.47 -14.39
CA VAL A 439 -1.95 3.44 -13.90
C VAL A 439 -0.51 3.87 -14.15
N HIS A 440 0.31 3.76 -13.11
CA HIS A 440 1.76 3.91 -13.18
C HIS A 440 2.44 2.63 -12.73
N VAL A 441 3.60 2.37 -13.31
CA VAL A 441 4.48 1.26 -12.96
C VAL A 441 5.82 1.80 -12.53
N HIS A 442 6.27 1.44 -11.34
CA HIS A 442 7.60 1.76 -10.85
C HIS A 442 8.35 0.47 -10.48
N GLN A 443 9.64 0.42 -10.80
CA GLN A 443 10.47 -0.69 -10.39
C GLN A 443 10.78 -0.59 -8.89
N MET A 444 10.83 -1.72 -8.21
CA MET A 444 11.23 -1.82 -6.81
C MET A 444 12.47 -2.70 -6.66
N PHE A 445 13.23 -2.44 -5.62
CA PHE A 445 14.40 -3.22 -5.22
C PHE A 445 14.33 -3.52 -3.74
N LEU A 446 15.00 -4.58 -3.31
CA LEU A 446 15.25 -4.79 -1.88
C LEU A 446 16.59 -4.13 -1.54
N ASN A 447 16.60 -3.29 -0.50
CA ASN A 447 17.85 -2.81 0.07
C ASN A 447 18.60 -3.94 0.82
N GLU A 448 19.79 -3.70 1.34
CA GLU A 448 20.60 -4.72 2.03
C GLU A 448 19.90 -5.33 3.27
N ASN A 449 18.94 -4.62 3.85
CA ASN A 449 18.14 -5.09 4.98
C ASN A 449 16.87 -5.85 4.54
N GLY A 450 16.69 -6.03 3.23
CA GLY A 450 15.54 -6.70 2.64
C GLY A 450 14.25 -5.88 2.72
N TRP A 451 14.33 -4.55 2.77
CA TRP A 451 13.16 -3.68 2.66
C TRP A 451 13.00 -3.16 1.24
N PRO A 452 11.75 -3.12 0.71
CA PRO A 452 11.52 -2.60 -0.62
C PRO A 452 11.70 -1.08 -0.65
N VAL A 453 12.40 -0.63 -1.68
CA VAL A 453 12.54 0.75 -2.10
C VAL A 453 12.04 0.89 -3.53
N MET A 454 11.38 1.99 -3.86
CA MET A 454 10.73 2.21 -5.15
C MET A 454 11.40 3.35 -5.90
N THR A 455 11.59 3.18 -7.21
CA THR A 455 12.20 4.21 -8.06
C THR A 455 11.42 5.52 -8.06
N PRO A 456 12.11 6.69 -8.12
CA PRO A 456 11.43 7.98 -8.13
C PRO A 456 10.68 8.30 -9.42
N TYR A 457 11.10 7.78 -10.58
CA TYR A 457 10.44 7.96 -11.86
C TYR A 457 9.71 6.70 -12.31
N GLU A 458 8.72 6.87 -13.19
CA GLU A 458 8.00 5.77 -13.82
C GLU A 458 8.98 4.86 -14.60
N TYR A 459 8.70 3.57 -14.62
CA TYR A 459 9.52 2.57 -15.32
C TYR A 459 9.65 2.89 -16.80
N SER A 460 10.88 2.94 -17.27
CA SER A 460 11.27 3.30 -18.64
C SER A 460 12.13 2.22 -19.32
N GLY A 461 12.10 0.99 -18.79
CA GLY A 461 12.94 -0.10 -19.28
C GLY A 461 14.29 -0.20 -18.58
N GLU A 462 14.55 0.61 -17.54
CA GLU A 462 15.80 0.60 -16.78
C GLU A 462 16.07 -0.74 -16.10
N THR A 463 17.35 -1.03 -15.91
CA THR A 463 17.84 -2.20 -15.18
C THR A 463 18.85 -1.77 -14.12
N LEU A 464 18.79 -2.43 -12.98
CA LEU A 464 19.76 -2.21 -11.91
C LEU A 464 21.14 -2.72 -12.36
N SER A 465 22.18 -1.92 -12.16
CA SER A 465 23.55 -2.37 -12.44
C SER A 465 23.99 -3.41 -11.42
N GLU A 466 24.32 -4.61 -11.87
CA GLU A 466 24.85 -5.67 -11.01
C GLU A 466 26.25 -5.33 -10.44
N ASN A 467 27.00 -4.49 -11.16
CA ASN A 467 28.36 -4.09 -10.78
C ASN A 467 28.41 -2.71 -10.11
N GLY A 468 27.25 -2.11 -9.82
CA GLY A 468 27.14 -0.77 -9.26
C GLY A 468 27.52 0.33 -10.25
N TYR A 469 27.90 1.48 -9.71
CA TYR A 469 28.20 2.70 -10.45
C TYR A 469 29.52 3.31 -9.98
N SER A 470 30.20 4.02 -10.86
CA SER A 470 31.43 4.73 -10.51
C SER A 470 31.14 5.93 -9.59
N MET A 471 32.15 6.34 -8.81
CA MET A 471 32.08 7.54 -7.98
C MET A 471 31.66 8.78 -8.79
N ARG A 472 32.17 8.92 -10.03
CA ARG A 472 31.84 10.03 -10.93
C ARG A 472 30.35 10.06 -11.29
N GLU A 473 29.73 8.91 -11.50
CA GLU A 473 28.30 8.81 -11.80
C GLU A 473 27.44 9.15 -10.57
N MET A 474 27.84 8.70 -9.38
CA MET A 474 27.08 8.85 -8.15
C MET A 474 27.22 10.22 -7.49
N GLN A 475 28.46 10.80 -7.42
CA GLN A 475 28.67 12.11 -6.82
C GLN A 475 28.02 13.23 -7.62
N GLY A 476 27.65 14.33 -6.97
CA GLY A 476 27.11 15.52 -7.66
C GLY A 476 25.94 16.16 -6.94
N GLU A 477 25.27 17.05 -7.64
CA GLU A 477 24.10 17.76 -7.13
C GLU A 477 22.82 16.96 -7.40
N TYR A 478 21.96 16.89 -6.38
CA TYR A 478 20.69 16.17 -6.41
C TYR A 478 19.55 17.05 -5.92
N GLU A 479 18.41 16.92 -6.54
CA GLU A 479 17.14 17.21 -5.90
C GLU A 479 16.83 16.04 -4.96
N PHE A 480 16.41 16.35 -3.73
CA PHE A 480 16.22 15.39 -2.64
C PHE A 480 14.87 15.60 -1.99
N VAL A 481 14.19 14.52 -1.63
CA VAL A 481 12.91 14.57 -0.91
C VAL A 481 12.89 13.56 0.23
N THR A 482 12.24 13.94 1.34
CA THR A 482 11.95 13.06 2.48
C THR A 482 10.46 12.81 2.55
N ILE A 483 10.06 11.56 2.58
CA ILE A 483 8.68 11.10 2.52
C ILE A 483 8.35 10.36 3.82
N THR A 484 7.60 11.02 4.69
CA THR A 484 7.17 10.45 5.98
C THR A 484 5.86 9.68 5.84
N PRO A 485 5.60 8.66 6.68
CA PRO A 485 4.37 7.89 6.62
C PRO A 485 3.13 8.61 7.19
N THR A 486 3.21 9.89 7.50
CA THR A 486 2.09 10.65 8.05
C THR A 486 1.00 10.87 7.00
N VAL A 487 -0.25 10.56 7.35
CA VAL A 487 -1.44 10.91 6.54
C VAL A 487 -2.01 12.23 7.01
N TYR A 488 -2.24 13.12 6.08
CA TYR A 488 -2.90 14.40 6.35
C TYR A 488 -4.25 14.45 5.65
N TYR A 489 -5.34 14.56 6.41
CA TYR A 489 -6.66 14.89 5.88
C TYR A 489 -6.91 16.38 6.05
N GLN A 490 -7.35 17.04 4.99
CA GLN A 490 -7.67 18.45 5.03
C GLN A 490 -8.71 18.78 6.11
N THR A 491 -9.71 17.92 6.27
CA THR A 491 -10.81 18.10 7.22
C THR A 491 -10.45 17.82 8.67
N LEU A 492 -9.50 16.90 8.93
CA LEU A 492 -9.15 16.46 10.29
C LEU A 492 -7.97 17.24 10.87
N SER A 493 -7.06 17.71 10.03
CA SER A 493 -5.81 18.34 10.49
C SER A 493 -5.76 19.85 10.18
N GLY A 494 -6.68 20.39 9.39
CA GLY A 494 -6.59 21.76 8.86
C GLY A 494 -5.39 21.97 7.94
N LYS A 495 -4.68 20.88 7.56
CA LYS A 495 -3.56 20.92 6.63
C LYS A 495 -4.04 20.49 5.24
N ILE A 496 -3.65 21.26 4.25
CA ILE A 496 -3.77 20.88 2.85
C ILE A 496 -2.55 20.02 2.55
N ILE A 497 -2.75 18.84 1.97
CA ILE A 497 -1.65 18.01 1.48
C ILE A 497 -1.05 18.74 0.28
N GLY A 498 0.11 19.30 0.51
CA GLY A 498 0.90 19.96 -0.51
C GLY A 498 1.90 19.00 -1.15
N ILE A 499 2.59 19.51 -2.16
CA ILE A 499 3.77 18.87 -2.73
C ILE A 499 4.86 18.91 -1.67
N GLU A 500 5.48 17.75 -1.38
CA GLU A 500 6.63 17.64 -0.47
C GLU A 500 7.76 18.55 -0.97
N LYS A 501 8.40 19.25 -0.04
CA LYS A 501 9.46 20.17 -0.39
C LYS A 501 10.68 19.40 -0.87
N THR A 502 11.10 19.67 -2.11
CA THR A 502 12.40 19.23 -2.61
C THR A 502 13.53 20.14 -2.10
N LEU A 503 14.63 19.53 -1.70
CA LEU A 503 15.86 20.16 -1.23
C LEU A 503 16.94 19.97 -2.29
N ASN A 504 17.96 20.87 -2.30
CA ASN A 504 19.16 20.69 -3.10
C ASN A 504 20.28 20.21 -2.19
N ILE A 505 20.79 19.03 -2.47
CA ILE A 505 21.93 18.46 -1.75
C ILE A 505 23.05 18.13 -2.73
N ARG A 506 24.27 18.03 -2.21
CA ARG A 506 25.42 17.56 -2.96
C ARG A 506 26.03 16.35 -2.26
N LEU A 507 26.17 15.26 -3.00
CA LEU A 507 26.93 14.09 -2.60
C LEU A 507 28.39 14.34 -2.99
N ASN A 508 29.25 14.57 -2.02
CA ASN A 508 30.67 14.86 -2.25
C ASN A 508 31.49 13.56 -2.30
N ARG A 509 32.61 13.59 -3.02
CA ARG A 509 33.53 12.46 -3.18
C ARG A 509 34.08 11.93 -1.85
N ASP A 510 34.21 12.80 -0.85
CA ASP A 510 34.72 12.46 0.49
C ASP A 510 33.65 11.80 1.39
N GLY A 511 32.46 11.50 0.84
CA GLY A 511 31.34 10.89 1.58
C GLY A 511 30.52 11.91 2.38
N SER A 512 30.81 13.21 2.32
CA SER A 512 29.98 14.23 2.95
C SER A 512 28.75 14.57 2.09
N VAL A 513 27.66 14.98 2.76
CA VAL A 513 26.47 15.57 2.13
C VAL A 513 26.40 17.02 2.54
N THR A 514 26.26 17.91 1.56
CA THR A 514 26.18 19.37 1.77
C THR A 514 24.99 19.96 1.01
N GLY A 515 24.62 21.20 1.28
CA GLY A 515 23.50 21.91 0.64
C GLY A 515 22.38 22.24 1.63
N ASP A 516 21.13 22.08 1.21
CA ASP A 516 19.94 22.36 2.05
C ASP A 516 19.76 21.34 3.19
N ALA A 517 20.43 20.18 3.09
CA ALA A 517 20.58 19.21 4.17
C ALA A 517 22.04 18.77 4.26
N THR A 518 22.46 18.33 5.44
CA THR A 518 23.84 17.91 5.70
C THR A 518 23.88 16.52 6.31
N GLY A 519 24.99 15.80 6.04
CA GLY A 519 25.15 14.45 6.55
C GLY A 519 26.32 13.73 5.89
N THR A 520 26.17 12.42 5.74
CA THR A 520 27.16 11.57 5.08
C THR A 520 26.48 10.60 4.14
N TRP A 521 27.21 10.12 3.15
CA TRP A 521 26.78 9.05 2.27
C TRP A 521 27.90 8.07 2.01
N SER A 522 27.55 6.86 1.68
CA SER A 522 28.46 5.79 1.31
C SER A 522 27.79 4.84 0.33
N TYR A 523 28.60 4.02 -0.34
CA TYR A 523 28.10 2.97 -1.22
C TYR A 523 28.96 1.72 -1.04
N ARG A 524 28.42 0.58 -1.43
CA ARG A 524 29.16 -0.67 -1.45
C ARG A 524 29.73 -0.92 -2.84
N GLU A 525 31.04 -0.90 -2.95
CA GLU A 525 31.75 -1.08 -4.21
C GLU A 525 31.33 -2.38 -4.92
N GLY A 526 31.18 -2.31 -6.25
CA GLY A 526 30.73 -3.45 -7.07
C GLY A 526 29.27 -3.84 -6.89
N THR A 527 28.46 -2.98 -6.27
CA THR A 527 27.03 -3.19 -6.07
C THR A 527 26.26 -1.89 -6.24
N PRO A 528 24.94 -1.91 -6.46
CA PRO A 528 24.12 -0.72 -6.51
C PRO A 528 23.77 -0.16 -5.13
N TYR A 529 24.12 -0.85 -4.03
CA TYR A 529 23.71 -0.48 -2.68
C TYR A 529 24.40 0.78 -2.18
N MET A 530 23.62 1.58 -1.48
CA MET A 530 24.05 2.83 -0.88
C MET A 530 23.44 3.06 0.50
N SER A 531 24.08 3.92 1.27
CA SER A 531 23.50 4.49 2.50
C SER A 531 23.66 5.99 2.49
N ILE A 532 22.68 6.71 3.04
CA ILE A 532 22.75 8.13 3.29
C ILE A 532 22.28 8.43 4.71
N THR A 533 22.99 9.27 5.44
CA THR A 533 22.61 9.72 6.78
C THR A 533 22.32 11.20 6.73
N ILE A 534 21.08 11.59 7.03
CA ILE A 534 20.61 12.97 7.08
C ILE A 534 20.03 13.21 8.47
N ASP A 535 20.43 14.27 9.13
CA ASP A 535 19.96 14.65 10.48
C ASP A 535 20.07 13.51 11.51
N GLY A 536 21.11 12.67 11.36
CA GLY A 536 21.38 11.53 12.25
C GLY A 536 20.55 10.28 11.98
N VAL A 537 19.68 10.28 10.98
CA VAL A 537 18.93 9.09 10.54
C VAL A 537 19.62 8.48 9.34
N LYS A 538 19.93 7.18 9.43
CA LYS A 538 20.51 6.40 8.34
C LYS A 538 19.39 5.82 7.48
N TYR A 539 19.56 5.92 6.17
CA TYR A 539 18.68 5.34 5.15
C TYR A 539 19.52 4.42 4.27
N ASP A 540 19.09 3.19 4.08
CA ASP A 540 19.74 2.19 3.24
C ASP A 540 18.92 1.96 1.96
N GLY A 541 19.58 1.94 0.81
CA GLY A 541 18.89 1.88 -0.47
C GLY A 541 19.77 1.50 -1.65
N VAL A 542 19.38 1.99 -2.81
CA VAL A 542 20.06 1.70 -4.08
C VAL A 542 20.22 2.97 -4.93
N PHE A 543 21.30 3.01 -5.70
CA PHE A 543 21.42 3.87 -6.88
C PHE A 543 20.88 3.15 -8.12
N ILE A 544 20.26 3.92 -9.01
CA ILE A 544 19.85 3.44 -10.33
C ILE A 544 19.82 4.60 -11.33
N LYS A 545 20.24 4.36 -12.59
CA LYS A 545 20.01 5.30 -13.68
C LYS A 545 18.59 5.14 -14.20
N GLN A 546 17.85 6.25 -14.27
CA GLN A 546 16.51 6.30 -14.83
C GLN A 546 16.38 7.41 -15.87
N ALA A 547 15.50 7.25 -16.84
CA ALA A 547 15.08 8.35 -17.69
C ALA A 547 14.21 9.32 -16.88
N ASN A 548 14.53 10.61 -16.90
CA ASN A 548 13.61 11.60 -16.37
C ASN A 548 12.38 11.73 -17.30
N GLU A 549 11.24 12.14 -16.74
CA GLU A 549 9.95 12.11 -17.45
C GLU A 549 9.76 13.29 -18.42
N THR A 550 10.55 14.35 -18.31
CA THR A 550 10.41 15.56 -19.13
C THR A 550 11.22 15.51 -20.42
N GLU A 551 12.44 14.98 -20.36
CA GLU A 551 13.40 14.99 -21.45
C GLU A 551 13.81 13.57 -21.87
N HIS A 552 13.45 12.56 -21.06
CA HIS A 552 13.92 11.17 -21.17
C HIS A 552 15.44 11.04 -21.07
N LYS A 553 16.09 12.03 -20.44
CA LYS A 553 17.52 12.01 -20.15
C LYS A 553 17.79 10.99 -19.03
N LEU A 554 18.81 10.14 -19.23
CA LEU A 554 19.26 9.22 -18.19
C LEU A 554 19.98 10.00 -17.09
N VAL A 555 19.45 9.95 -15.89
CA VAL A 555 20.00 10.60 -14.70
C VAL A 555 20.20 9.57 -13.60
N MET A 556 21.23 9.78 -12.77
CA MET A 556 21.40 8.96 -11.57
C MET A 556 20.32 9.32 -10.56
N THR A 557 19.63 8.31 -10.07
CA THR A 557 18.68 8.44 -8.96
C THR A 557 19.10 7.55 -7.80
N PHE A 558 18.58 7.82 -6.63
CA PHE A 558 18.62 6.90 -5.51
C PHE A 558 17.29 6.90 -4.76
N THR A 559 17.01 5.77 -4.13
CA THR A 559 15.92 5.61 -3.20
C THR A 559 16.38 4.78 -2.01
N ALA A 560 16.06 5.23 -0.80
CA ALA A 560 16.49 4.58 0.42
C ALA A 560 15.46 4.72 1.54
N VAL A 561 15.51 3.81 2.50
CA VAL A 561 14.56 3.70 3.61
C VAL A 561 15.31 3.64 4.93
N GLY A 562 14.81 4.33 5.93
CA GLY A 562 15.26 4.25 7.30
C GLY A 562 14.21 4.84 8.25
N ASN A 563 14.02 4.22 9.38
CA ASN A 563 13.05 4.66 10.39
C ASN A 563 11.62 4.82 9.83
N ASN A 564 11.18 3.89 8.96
CA ASN A 564 9.92 3.93 8.20
C ASN A 564 9.77 5.12 7.23
N VAL A 565 10.80 5.89 7.02
CA VAL A 565 10.82 7.06 6.15
C VAL A 565 11.56 6.71 4.87
N THR A 566 11.00 7.11 3.74
CA THR A 566 11.64 6.98 2.43
C THR A 566 12.30 8.30 2.05
N VAL A 567 13.50 8.23 1.53
CA VAL A 567 14.20 9.35 0.90
C VAL A 567 14.52 9.02 -0.55
N MET A 568 14.39 10.01 -1.42
CA MET A 568 14.69 9.85 -2.84
C MET A 568 15.53 11.02 -3.33
N GLY A 569 16.39 10.76 -4.31
CA GLY A 569 17.19 11.78 -4.96
C GLY A 569 17.24 11.58 -6.47
N SER A 570 17.28 12.71 -7.21
CA SER A 570 17.49 12.76 -8.66
C SER A 570 18.62 13.72 -8.97
N LYS A 571 19.67 13.24 -9.65
CA LYS A 571 20.85 14.03 -10.03
C LYS A 571 20.45 15.05 -11.09
N LYS A 572 20.95 16.29 -10.92
CA LYS A 572 20.72 17.40 -11.85
C LYS A 572 21.54 17.30 -13.12
#